data_683d7d259b7dc68c83f9fa12d4279d52
#
_entry.id   683d7d259b7dc68c83f9fa12d4279d52
#
_cell.length_a   1.000
_cell.length_b   1.000
_cell.length_c   1.000
_cell.angle_alpha   90.00
_cell.angle_beta   90.00
_cell.angle_gamma   90.00
#
_symmetry.space_group_name_H-M   'P 1'
#
loop_
_entity.id
_entity.type
_entity.pdbx_description
1 polymer ?
#
loop_
_entity_poly.entity_id
_entity_poly.type
_entity_poly.pdbx_seq_one_letter_code
_entity_poly.pdbx_strand_id
1 'polypeptide(L)'
;MVLNGAELLLYPTAIGGEPEDDGFDSSDMWQRAMIGHSASKQIPVIASNRIGTEKGIDIENYFYGRSFVTNHVGDKIAEGSRDKEEVLIGKINLSEAETLRNVWGVFRDRRPELYKGLLNLDGSE
;
A
#
# COMPACT_ATOMS: atom_id res chain seq x y z
N MET A 1 -8.97 7.76 -6.32
CA MET A 1 -8.91 6.59 -7.22
C MET A 1 -10.15 5.71 -7.06
N VAL A 2 -10.43 5.12 -5.89
CA VAL A 2 -11.58 4.19 -5.73
C VAL A 2 -12.93 4.89 -6.02
N LEU A 3 -13.13 6.13 -5.58
CA LEU A 3 -14.31 6.93 -5.93
C LEU A 3 -14.47 7.17 -7.46
N ASN A 4 -13.39 7.02 -8.22
CA ASN A 4 -13.38 7.12 -9.68
C ASN A 4 -13.43 5.75 -10.37
N GLY A 5 -13.82 4.70 -9.63
CA GLY A 5 -14.04 3.37 -10.19
C GLY A 5 -12.82 2.43 -10.19
N ALA A 6 -11.74 2.74 -9.45
CA ALA A 6 -10.65 1.78 -9.32
C ALA A 6 -11.12 0.55 -8.52
N GLU A 7 -10.85 -0.64 -9.05
CA GLU A 7 -11.17 -1.93 -8.44
C GLU A 7 -9.94 -2.62 -7.85
N LEU A 8 -8.75 -2.11 -8.16
CA LEU A 8 -7.46 -2.60 -7.72
C LEU A 8 -6.49 -1.43 -7.59
N LEU A 9 -5.65 -1.43 -6.55
CA LEU A 9 -4.59 -0.45 -6.38
C LEU A 9 -3.23 -1.09 -6.63
N LEU A 10 -2.47 -0.49 -7.54
CA LEU A 10 -1.11 -0.90 -7.86
C LEU A 10 -0.10 0.11 -7.30
N TYR A 11 0.86 -0.38 -6.54
CA TYR A 11 1.96 0.41 -5.97
C TYR A 11 3.31 -0.11 -6.48
N PRO A 12 3.77 0.36 -7.66
CA PRO A 12 5.15 0.14 -8.05
C PRO A 12 6.07 1.01 -7.21
N THR A 13 7.00 0.41 -6.48
CA THR A 13 7.85 1.09 -5.51
C THR A 13 9.33 0.72 -5.63
N ALA A 14 10.16 1.63 -5.14
CA ALA A 14 11.59 1.41 -4.91
C ALA A 14 11.91 1.98 -3.53
N ILE A 15 11.38 1.34 -2.48
CA ILE A 15 11.57 1.73 -1.08
C ILE A 15 12.53 0.78 -0.38
N GLY A 16 13.39 1.32 0.47
CA GLY A 16 14.43 0.58 1.16
C GLY A 16 14.79 1.21 2.49
N GLY A 17 15.92 0.81 3.06
CA GLY A 17 16.50 1.42 4.24
C GLY A 17 17.16 2.74 3.90
N GLU A 18 16.99 3.74 4.75
CA GLU A 18 17.72 4.99 4.65
C GLU A 18 19.15 4.80 5.20
N PRO A 19 20.18 5.23 4.48
CA PRO A 19 21.57 5.03 4.92
C PRO A 19 21.92 5.67 6.27
N GLU A 20 21.16 6.70 6.66
CA GLU A 20 21.37 7.47 7.90
C GLU A 20 20.51 6.97 9.08
N ASP A 21 19.65 6.00 8.86
CA ASP A 21 18.68 5.51 9.86
C ASP A 21 19.23 4.38 10.73
N ASP A 22 20.32 4.51 11.40
CA ASP A 22 20.88 3.62 12.46
C ASP A 22 20.26 2.20 12.54
N GLY A 23 19.96 1.57 11.38
CA GLY A 23 19.36 0.25 11.27
C GLY A 23 17.84 0.20 11.44
N PHE A 24 17.12 1.31 11.35
CA PHE A 24 15.65 1.31 11.35
C PHE A 24 15.09 0.62 10.10
N ASP A 25 14.32 -0.44 10.30
CA ASP A 25 13.64 -1.16 9.23
C ASP A 25 12.20 -0.64 9.05
N SER A 26 11.99 0.22 8.07
CA SER A 26 10.68 0.80 7.76
C SER A 26 9.74 -0.15 7.00
N SER A 27 10.19 -1.34 6.62
CA SER A 27 9.44 -2.24 5.73
C SER A 27 8.08 -2.65 6.27
N ASP A 28 7.98 -2.91 7.58
CA ASP A 28 6.70 -3.23 8.22
C ASP A 28 5.74 -2.04 8.28
N MET A 29 6.29 -0.83 8.50
CA MET A 29 5.49 0.40 8.49
C MET A 29 4.94 0.67 7.09
N TRP A 30 5.77 0.53 6.06
CA TRP A 30 5.38 0.67 4.66
C TRP A 30 4.26 -0.31 4.30
N GLN A 31 4.40 -1.60 4.62
CA GLN A 31 3.36 -2.58 4.36
C GLN A 31 2.06 -2.25 5.09
N ARG A 32 2.14 -1.88 6.38
CA ARG A 32 0.94 -1.51 7.16
C ARG A 32 0.19 -0.32 6.56
N ALA A 33 0.89 0.68 6.02
CA ALA A 33 0.26 1.80 5.35
C ALA A 33 -0.53 1.35 4.10
N MET A 34 0.05 0.50 3.26
CA MET A 34 -0.63 -0.03 2.07
C MET A 34 -1.80 -0.97 2.43
N ILE A 35 -1.61 -1.82 3.44
CA ILE A 35 -2.67 -2.69 3.98
C ILE A 35 -3.82 -1.85 4.54
N GLY A 36 -3.52 -0.74 5.23
CA GLY A 36 -4.50 0.21 5.70
C GLY A 36 -5.35 0.81 4.56
N HIS A 37 -4.74 1.10 3.41
CA HIS A 37 -5.49 1.52 2.22
C HIS A 37 -6.39 0.40 1.69
N SER A 38 -5.92 -0.84 1.67
CA SER A 38 -6.72 -1.99 1.27
C SER A 38 -7.95 -2.16 2.16
N ALA A 39 -7.76 -2.31 3.45
CA ALA A 39 -8.82 -2.53 4.42
C ALA A 39 -9.83 -1.36 4.46
N SER A 40 -9.34 -0.11 4.55
CA SER A 40 -10.21 1.07 4.68
C SER A 40 -11.00 1.42 3.42
N LYS A 41 -10.55 0.98 2.26
CA LYS A 41 -11.24 1.19 0.97
C LYS A 41 -11.92 -0.07 0.45
N GLN A 42 -11.74 -1.20 1.15
CA GLN A 42 -12.27 -2.51 0.76
C GLN A 42 -11.90 -2.85 -0.69
N ILE A 43 -10.61 -2.75 -1.00
CA ILE A 43 -10.05 -2.92 -2.34
C ILE A 43 -8.74 -3.69 -2.26
N PRO A 44 -8.48 -4.65 -3.16
CA PRO A 44 -7.19 -5.33 -3.21
C PRO A 44 -6.04 -4.37 -3.53
N VAL A 45 -4.89 -4.66 -2.98
CA VAL A 45 -3.63 -3.94 -3.23
C VAL A 45 -2.58 -4.91 -3.75
N ILE A 46 -1.87 -4.50 -4.78
CA ILE A 46 -0.65 -5.16 -5.27
C ILE A 46 0.49 -4.15 -5.13
N ALA A 47 1.45 -4.44 -4.27
CA ALA A 47 2.64 -3.63 -4.11
C ALA A 47 3.85 -4.42 -4.59
N SER A 48 4.51 -3.90 -5.64
CA SER A 48 5.77 -4.45 -6.14
C SER A 48 6.91 -3.55 -5.70
N ASN A 49 7.90 -4.11 -5.02
CA ASN A 49 9.05 -3.37 -4.55
C ASN A 49 10.34 -3.93 -5.14
N ARG A 50 11.31 -3.05 -5.27
CA ARG A 50 12.66 -3.38 -5.69
C ARG A 50 13.40 -4.17 -4.61
N ILE A 51 14.37 -4.97 -5.03
CA ILE A 51 15.33 -5.69 -4.18
C ILE A 51 16.76 -5.26 -4.49
N GLY A 52 17.69 -5.61 -3.60
CA GLY A 52 19.12 -5.45 -3.80
C GLY A 52 19.63 -4.06 -3.43
N THR A 53 20.85 -3.80 -3.81
CA THR A 53 21.59 -2.58 -3.44
C THR A 53 21.98 -1.80 -4.68
N GLU A 54 21.78 -0.50 -4.65
CA GLU A 54 22.24 0.44 -5.68
C GLU A 54 23.29 1.37 -5.10
N LYS A 55 24.45 1.42 -5.76
CA LYS A 55 25.57 2.28 -5.37
C LYS A 55 25.61 3.52 -6.27
N GLY A 56 25.47 4.69 -5.67
CA GLY A 56 25.79 5.98 -6.27
C GLY A 56 27.23 6.38 -5.99
N ILE A 57 27.57 7.66 -6.22
CA ILE A 57 28.93 8.19 -5.98
C ILE A 57 29.21 8.23 -4.47
N ASP A 58 28.29 8.73 -3.67
CA ASP A 58 28.42 8.93 -2.22
C ASP A 58 27.30 8.27 -1.40
N ILE A 59 26.42 7.50 -2.05
CA ILE A 59 25.24 6.90 -1.42
C ILE A 59 25.11 5.44 -1.85
N GLU A 60 24.77 4.58 -0.90
CA GLU A 60 24.39 3.21 -1.14
C GLU A 60 22.94 2.99 -0.64
N ASN A 61 22.02 2.69 -1.54
CA ASN A 61 20.61 2.43 -1.22
C ASN A 61 20.34 0.93 -1.21
N TYR A 62 19.84 0.41 -0.11
CA TYR A 62 19.39 -0.96 0.01
C TYR A 62 17.86 -1.03 -0.10
N PHE A 63 17.34 -1.81 -1.03
CA PHE A 63 15.92 -2.06 -1.24
C PHE A 63 15.53 -3.39 -0.62
N TYR A 64 14.56 -3.37 0.29
CA TYR A 64 14.23 -4.52 1.13
C TYR A 64 13.18 -5.48 0.53
N GLY A 65 12.80 -5.33 -0.75
CA GLY A 65 11.84 -6.22 -1.38
C GLY A 65 10.49 -6.24 -0.68
N ARG A 66 10.04 -7.42 -0.26
CA ARG A 66 8.77 -7.63 0.45
C ARG A 66 7.55 -7.19 -0.34
N SER A 67 7.59 -7.37 -1.67
CA SER A 67 6.41 -7.22 -2.53
C SER A 67 5.26 -8.05 -2.00
N PHE A 68 4.02 -7.59 -2.15
CA PHE A 68 2.88 -8.33 -1.61
C PHE A 68 1.59 -8.07 -2.36
N VAL A 69 0.64 -8.97 -2.16
CA VAL A 69 -0.74 -8.87 -2.64
C VAL A 69 -1.68 -8.99 -1.45
N THR A 70 -2.68 -8.12 -1.36
CA THR A 70 -3.78 -8.26 -0.40
C THR A 70 -5.09 -8.64 -1.06
N ASN A 71 -5.99 -9.23 -0.28
CA ASN A 71 -7.41 -9.26 -0.63
C ASN A 71 -8.08 -7.90 -0.31
N HIS A 72 -9.38 -7.81 -0.49
CA HIS A 72 -10.15 -6.57 -0.29
C HIS A 72 -10.41 -6.20 1.18
N VAL A 73 -10.08 -7.05 2.13
CA VAL A 73 -10.17 -6.76 3.58
C VAL A 73 -8.81 -6.48 4.21
N GLY A 74 -7.74 -6.50 3.41
CA GLY A 74 -6.39 -6.18 3.86
C GLY A 74 -5.55 -7.38 4.29
N ASP A 75 -6.05 -8.62 4.16
CA ASP A 75 -5.22 -9.78 4.42
C ASP A 75 -4.18 -9.97 3.32
N LYS A 76 -2.93 -10.18 3.68
CA LYS A 76 -1.89 -10.56 2.72
C LYS A 76 -2.15 -11.99 2.21
N ILE A 77 -2.35 -12.14 0.90
CA ILE A 77 -2.56 -13.44 0.24
C ILE A 77 -1.30 -13.95 -0.48
N ALA A 78 -0.33 -13.08 -0.69
CA ALA A 78 1.01 -13.44 -1.15
C ALA A 78 2.01 -12.40 -0.66
N GLU A 79 3.21 -12.82 -0.31
CA GLU A 79 4.33 -11.95 0.08
C GLU A 79 5.63 -12.51 -0.47
N GLY A 80 6.46 -11.64 -1.04
CA GLY A 80 7.78 -11.95 -1.54
C GLY A 80 8.86 -11.81 -0.50
N SER A 81 9.99 -12.41 -0.80
CA SER A 81 11.20 -12.32 0.02
C SER A 81 11.81 -10.91 -0.01
N ARG A 82 12.83 -10.72 0.81
CA ARG A 82 13.58 -9.46 0.87
C ARG A 82 14.62 -9.32 -0.23
N ASP A 83 15.11 -10.43 -0.72
CA ASP A 83 16.39 -10.49 -1.45
C ASP A 83 16.32 -11.28 -2.76
N LYS A 84 15.19 -11.88 -3.09
CA LYS A 84 15.05 -12.70 -4.30
C LYS A 84 14.17 -12.05 -5.34
N GLU A 85 14.60 -12.13 -6.58
CA GLU A 85 13.76 -11.86 -7.72
C GLU A 85 12.77 -13.01 -7.90
N GLU A 86 11.47 -12.71 -7.80
CA GLU A 86 10.42 -13.71 -7.85
C GLU A 86 9.12 -13.17 -8.41
N VAL A 87 8.26 -14.06 -8.88
CA VAL A 87 6.90 -13.75 -9.33
C VAL A 87 5.91 -14.18 -8.27
N LEU A 88 5.09 -13.24 -7.79
CA LEU A 88 4.00 -13.53 -6.87
C LEU A 88 2.70 -13.70 -7.64
N ILE A 89 1.96 -14.75 -7.30
CA ILE A 89 0.63 -15.02 -7.86
C ILE A 89 -0.38 -14.99 -6.72
N GLY A 90 -1.34 -14.06 -6.81
CA GLY A 90 -2.46 -13.95 -5.88
C GLY A 90 -3.80 -14.08 -6.62
N LYS A 91 -4.74 -14.84 -6.08
CA LYS A 91 -6.10 -14.94 -6.60
C LYS A 91 -6.99 -13.92 -5.89
N ILE A 92 -7.57 -13.00 -6.65
CA ILE A 92 -8.42 -11.91 -6.16
C ILE A 92 -9.83 -12.10 -6.71
N ASN A 93 -10.84 -11.90 -5.85
CA ASN A 93 -12.25 -11.87 -6.26
C ASN A 93 -12.77 -10.43 -6.16
N LEU A 94 -12.89 -9.75 -7.30
CA LEU A 94 -13.35 -8.37 -7.37
C LEU A 94 -14.83 -8.22 -7.00
N SER A 95 -15.66 -9.23 -7.29
CA SER A 95 -17.09 -9.19 -6.96
C SER A 95 -17.34 -9.23 -5.45
N GLU A 96 -16.52 -9.91 -4.68
CA GLU A 96 -16.58 -9.90 -3.21
C GLU A 96 -16.27 -8.51 -2.66
N ALA A 97 -15.26 -7.83 -3.22
CA ALA A 97 -14.92 -6.47 -2.84
C ALA A 97 -16.07 -5.49 -3.11
N GLU A 98 -16.71 -5.59 -4.27
CA GLU A 98 -17.88 -4.78 -4.62
C GLU A 98 -19.04 -5.03 -3.67
N THR A 99 -19.36 -6.30 -3.41
CA THR A 99 -20.43 -6.71 -2.49
C THR A 99 -20.19 -6.13 -1.10
N LEU A 100 -18.99 -6.25 -0.56
CA LEU A 100 -18.66 -5.73 0.77
C LEU A 100 -18.78 -4.21 0.84
N ARG A 101 -18.28 -3.48 -0.16
CA ARG A 101 -18.40 -2.02 -0.24
C ARG A 101 -19.86 -1.55 -0.25
N ASN A 102 -20.73 -2.28 -0.94
CA ASN A 102 -22.15 -1.96 -1.02
C ASN A 102 -22.87 -2.18 0.33
N VAL A 103 -22.49 -3.25 1.05
CA VAL A 103 -23.08 -3.56 2.36
C VAL A 103 -22.59 -2.57 3.43
N TRP A 104 -21.31 -2.30 3.49
CA TRP A 104 -20.71 -1.45 4.54
C TRP A 104 -20.84 0.05 4.28
N GLY A 105 -21.07 0.45 3.05
CA GLY A 105 -21.37 1.84 2.69
C GLY A 105 -20.22 2.83 2.92
N VAL A 106 -18.96 2.37 2.99
CA VAL A 106 -17.79 3.20 3.35
C VAL A 106 -17.61 4.45 2.47
N PHE A 107 -18.11 4.45 1.24
CA PHE A 107 -18.09 5.61 0.36
C PHE A 107 -19.40 6.39 0.34
N ARG A 108 -20.54 5.71 0.52
CA ARG A 108 -21.86 6.33 0.63
C ARG A 108 -21.96 7.24 1.84
N ASP A 109 -21.41 6.77 2.98
CA ASP A 109 -21.59 7.42 4.29
C ASP A 109 -20.49 8.47 4.58
N ARG A 110 -19.69 8.84 3.57
CA ARG A 110 -18.69 9.89 3.68
C ARG A 110 -19.33 11.26 3.94
N ARG A 111 -18.62 12.07 4.71
CA ARG A 111 -19.01 13.45 5.05
C ARG A 111 -17.97 14.44 4.48
N PRO A 112 -17.94 14.64 3.13
CA PRO A 112 -16.92 15.48 2.50
C PRO A 112 -16.89 16.91 3.04
N GLU A 113 -18.02 17.43 3.48
CA GLU A 113 -18.15 18.77 4.07
C GLU A 113 -17.34 18.96 5.36
N LEU A 114 -16.97 17.84 6.04
CA LEU A 114 -16.17 17.86 7.26
C LEU A 114 -14.65 17.75 6.99
N TYR A 115 -14.23 17.61 5.74
CA TYR A 115 -12.81 17.37 5.41
C TYR A 115 -12.05 18.64 5.06
N LYS A 116 -12.62 19.82 5.28
CA LYS A 116 -11.99 21.10 4.92
C LYS A 116 -10.63 21.31 5.58
N GLY A 117 -10.48 20.91 6.85
CA GLY A 117 -9.21 20.98 7.55
C GLY A 117 -8.05 20.20 6.91
N LEU A 118 -8.36 19.20 6.05
CA LEU A 118 -7.33 18.47 5.28
C LEU A 118 -6.72 19.26 4.14
N LEU A 119 -7.31 20.43 3.79
CA LEU A 119 -6.81 21.32 2.74
C LEU A 119 -5.79 22.34 3.27
N ASN A 120 -5.63 22.43 4.58
CA ASN A 120 -4.73 23.35 5.26
C ASN A 120 -3.58 22.57 5.93
N LEU A 121 -2.40 23.20 6.04
CA LEU A 121 -1.21 22.56 6.60
C LEU A 121 -1.32 22.26 8.11
N ASP A 122 -2.06 23.09 8.84
CA ASP A 122 -2.21 23.05 10.29
C ASP A 122 -3.58 22.53 10.76
N GLY A 123 -4.46 22.14 9.82
CA GLY A 123 -5.81 21.67 10.11
C GLY A 123 -6.78 22.77 10.50
N SER A 124 -6.44 24.06 10.39
CA SER A 124 -7.34 25.18 10.63
C SER A 124 -8.51 25.23 9.64
N GLU A 125 -9.67 25.79 10.03
CA GLU A 125 -10.83 25.99 9.14
C GLU A 125 -10.66 27.21 8.23
#